data_fbe25b364a59894f41816a64e9ab8d1f
#
_entry.id   fbe25b364a59894f41816a64e9ab8d1f
#
_cell.length_a   1.000
_cell.length_b   1.000
_cell.length_c   1.000
_cell.angle_alpha   90.00
_cell.angle_beta   90.00
_cell.angle_gamma   90.00
#
_symmetry.space_group_name_H-M   'P 1'
#
loop_
_entity.id
_entity.type
_entity.pdbx_description
1 polymer ?
#
loop_
_entity_poly.entity_id
_entity_poly.type
_entity_poly.pdbx_seq_one_letter_code
_entity_poly.pdbx_strand_id
1 'polypeptide(L)'
;MQDNSRKAILTDDADWQRIIGVLSGQVPELAENFLSRILVDPAYSESGLTMEDLRSSSEDSFRAMLKGLARDGTDLKALESLAAELGARRARQRVPLESLVRAIRTDFSLLWEALSAPSLGASPGLLVHRTELVWQVVDIFATRVRESYLVEYEDLERADADLQHQYLTRLFAAAEPSPPDMARIVGALRINADAEFLVAAVSRDDSLTVQRRLNLHAKWDERAFAFDQGHHTLIILQRRTSSRTDLSFEERSVFDGIAAAVAPPVYGFAGVRMAVIAAREIMTDLPMGGTGIFRLQDRWESVTHHRLAQVGCDPAHLVYPYLRRCSEGERERLLETVSAFLDSGSLVETSALLGCHRNTIVNRLSTFEKYTGLNLQKPRDAAAVLLALYPLTTLSRRKAPSISGYPKA
;
A
#
# COMPACT_ATOMS: atom_id res chain seq x y z
N MET A 1 -14.55 -42.84 54.53
CA MET A 1 -14.37 -41.55 53.84
C MET A 1 -14.26 -41.69 52.33
N GLN A 2 -13.59 -42.71 51.76
CA GLN A 2 -13.45 -42.89 50.30
C GLN A 2 -14.75 -43.23 49.57
N ASP A 3 -15.72 -43.89 50.21
CA ASP A 3 -16.96 -44.30 49.54
C ASP A 3 -17.97 -43.13 49.36
N ASN A 4 -17.96 -42.15 50.25
CA ASN A 4 -18.81 -40.95 50.19
C ASN A 4 -18.31 -39.97 49.07
N SER A 5 -16.97 -39.86 48.88
CA SER A 5 -16.39 -39.02 47.82
C SER A 5 -16.65 -39.61 46.44
N ARG A 6 -16.58 -40.93 46.30
CA ARG A 6 -16.87 -41.64 45.04
C ARG A 6 -18.34 -41.54 44.63
N LYS A 7 -19.26 -41.55 45.62
CA LYS A 7 -20.70 -41.40 45.41
C LYS A 7 -21.09 -39.96 45.02
N ALA A 8 -20.41 -38.95 45.61
CA ALA A 8 -20.59 -37.54 45.28
C ALA A 8 -20.11 -37.24 43.82
N ILE A 9 -18.97 -37.79 43.42
CA ILE A 9 -18.42 -37.60 42.05
C ILE A 9 -19.35 -38.24 41.01
N LEU A 10 -19.89 -39.41 41.27
CA LEU A 10 -20.81 -40.11 40.36
C LEU A 10 -22.15 -39.38 40.22
N THR A 11 -22.63 -38.69 41.29
CA THR A 11 -23.84 -37.88 41.27
C THR A 11 -23.62 -36.59 40.48
N ASP A 12 -22.46 -35.94 40.64
CA ASP A 12 -22.07 -34.72 39.91
C ASP A 12 -21.95 -34.96 38.41
N ASP A 13 -21.41 -36.12 38.00
CA ASP A 13 -21.31 -36.50 36.58
C ASP A 13 -22.70 -36.77 35.96
N ALA A 14 -23.59 -37.46 36.68
CA ALA A 14 -24.95 -37.68 36.17
C ALA A 14 -25.76 -36.39 36.02
N ASP A 15 -25.63 -35.46 37.00
CA ASP A 15 -26.27 -34.16 36.93
C ASP A 15 -25.70 -33.31 35.79
N TRP A 16 -24.39 -33.33 35.59
CA TRP A 16 -23.77 -32.65 34.47
C TRP A 16 -24.29 -33.17 33.13
N GLN A 17 -24.31 -34.48 32.90
CA GLN A 17 -24.82 -35.06 31.66
C GLN A 17 -26.30 -34.72 31.41
N ARG A 18 -27.12 -34.66 32.47
CA ARG A 18 -28.51 -34.25 32.39
C ARG A 18 -28.62 -32.80 31.93
N ILE A 19 -27.81 -31.88 32.51
CA ILE A 19 -27.80 -30.44 32.15
C ILE A 19 -27.39 -30.27 30.70
N ILE A 20 -26.30 -30.90 30.26
CA ILE A 20 -25.85 -30.84 28.86
C ILE A 20 -26.90 -31.42 27.91
N GLY A 21 -27.59 -32.52 28.31
CA GLY A 21 -28.69 -33.07 27.52
C GLY A 21 -29.86 -32.12 27.34
N VAL A 22 -30.27 -31.39 28.39
CA VAL A 22 -31.33 -30.39 28.31
C VAL A 22 -30.91 -29.24 27.40
N LEU A 23 -29.69 -28.69 27.56
CA LEU A 23 -29.17 -27.59 26.74
C LEU A 23 -29.02 -27.98 25.28
N SER A 24 -28.67 -29.24 25.00
CA SER A 24 -28.60 -29.77 23.63
C SER A 24 -29.96 -29.70 22.91
N GLY A 25 -31.07 -29.82 23.66
CA GLY A 25 -32.43 -29.63 23.14
C GLY A 25 -32.81 -28.15 22.93
N GLN A 26 -32.09 -27.21 23.58
CA GLN A 26 -32.33 -25.77 23.52
C GLN A 26 -31.39 -25.04 22.54
N VAL A 27 -30.59 -25.77 21.76
CA VAL A 27 -29.65 -25.17 20.78
C VAL A 27 -30.31 -24.18 19.83
N PRO A 28 -31.52 -24.42 19.27
CA PRO A 28 -32.16 -23.42 18.40
C PRO A 28 -32.45 -22.11 19.13
N GLU A 29 -32.86 -22.18 20.40
CA GLU A 29 -33.14 -20.99 21.22
C GLU A 29 -31.83 -20.23 21.55
N LEU A 30 -30.75 -20.91 21.85
CA LEU A 30 -29.42 -20.32 22.04
C LEU A 30 -28.95 -19.60 20.77
N ALA A 31 -29.17 -20.21 19.60
CA ALA A 31 -28.81 -19.60 18.32
C ALA A 31 -29.63 -18.34 18.03
N GLU A 32 -30.94 -18.30 18.31
CA GLU A 32 -31.74 -17.10 18.15
C GLU A 32 -31.31 -15.98 19.10
N ASN A 33 -30.99 -16.31 20.35
CA ASN A 33 -30.45 -15.36 21.31
C ASN A 33 -29.08 -14.81 20.86
N PHE A 34 -28.24 -15.64 20.29
CA PHE A 34 -26.98 -15.24 19.69
C PHE A 34 -27.19 -14.27 18.53
N LEU A 35 -28.05 -14.62 17.56
CA LEU A 35 -28.35 -13.76 16.40
C LEU A 35 -28.84 -12.39 16.82
N SER A 36 -29.73 -12.32 17.82
CA SER A 36 -30.24 -11.04 18.34
C SER A 36 -29.15 -10.13 18.88
N ARG A 37 -28.06 -10.70 19.43
CA ARG A 37 -26.94 -9.94 19.98
C ARG A 37 -25.89 -9.55 18.93
N ILE A 38 -25.59 -10.43 17.97
CA ILE A 38 -24.53 -10.14 16.98
C ILE A 38 -24.99 -9.22 15.83
N LEU A 39 -26.28 -9.21 15.51
CA LEU A 39 -26.82 -8.35 14.44
C LEU A 39 -26.78 -6.86 14.77
N VAL A 40 -26.46 -6.48 15.97
CA VAL A 40 -26.15 -5.10 16.37
C VAL A 40 -24.82 -4.63 15.75
N ASP A 41 -23.91 -5.57 15.45
CA ASP A 41 -22.63 -5.27 14.80
C ASP A 41 -22.85 -5.10 13.28
N PRO A 42 -22.52 -3.92 12.69
CA PRO A 42 -22.63 -3.67 11.25
C PRO A 42 -21.93 -4.72 10.38
N ALA A 43 -20.83 -5.29 10.88
CA ALA A 43 -20.10 -6.35 10.17
C ALA A 43 -20.93 -7.62 9.93
N TYR A 44 -21.98 -7.83 10.69
CA TYR A 44 -22.93 -8.95 10.50
C TYR A 44 -24.23 -8.50 9.86
N SER A 45 -24.76 -7.33 10.18
CA SER A 45 -26.02 -6.82 9.63
C SER A 45 -25.91 -6.31 8.19
N GLU A 46 -24.74 -5.80 7.79
CA GLU A 46 -24.50 -5.21 6.47
C GLU A 46 -23.60 -6.08 5.56
N SER A 47 -23.11 -7.20 6.04
CA SER A 47 -22.11 -8.06 5.35
C SER A 47 -22.65 -8.88 4.18
N GLY A 48 -23.96 -8.86 3.91
CA GLY A 48 -24.58 -9.74 2.90
C GLY A 48 -24.63 -11.21 3.32
N LEU A 49 -24.31 -11.55 4.57
CA LEU A 49 -24.48 -12.89 5.13
C LEU A 49 -25.97 -13.23 5.24
N THR A 50 -26.34 -14.43 4.86
CA THR A 50 -27.72 -14.85 5.00
C THR A 50 -28.05 -15.22 6.46
N MET A 51 -29.26 -14.91 6.91
CA MET A 51 -29.73 -15.30 8.23
C MET A 51 -29.68 -16.81 8.45
N GLU A 52 -29.87 -17.59 7.37
CA GLU A 52 -29.80 -19.05 7.41
C GLU A 52 -28.36 -19.53 7.68
N ASP A 53 -27.33 -18.94 7.02
CA ASP A 53 -25.93 -19.27 7.27
C ASP A 53 -25.51 -18.92 8.71
N LEU A 54 -25.94 -17.77 9.20
CA LEU A 54 -25.64 -17.33 10.57
C LEU A 54 -26.32 -18.28 11.60
N ARG A 55 -27.58 -18.63 11.39
CA ARG A 55 -28.31 -19.54 12.27
C ARG A 55 -27.68 -20.95 12.28
N SER A 56 -27.48 -21.52 11.09
CA SER A 56 -26.89 -22.87 10.98
C SER A 56 -25.51 -22.93 11.62
N SER A 57 -24.62 -21.96 11.33
CA SER A 57 -23.28 -21.94 11.91
C SER A 57 -23.29 -21.75 13.42
N SER A 58 -24.22 -20.95 13.97
CA SER A 58 -24.40 -20.78 15.41
C SER A 58 -24.87 -22.05 16.09
N GLU A 59 -25.92 -22.70 15.53
CA GLU A 59 -26.40 -23.99 16.05
C GLU A 59 -25.30 -25.05 16.06
N ASP A 60 -24.50 -25.15 14.96
CA ASP A 60 -23.41 -26.10 14.87
C ASP A 60 -22.32 -25.83 15.91
N SER A 61 -22.01 -24.54 16.16
CA SER A 61 -21.07 -24.11 17.20
C SER A 61 -21.53 -24.51 18.60
N PHE A 62 -22.80 -24.23 18.96
CA PHE A 62 -23.35 -24.63 20.26
C PHE A 62 -23.42 -26.15 20.40
N ARG A 63 -23.84 -26.88 19.38
CA ARG A 63 -23.84 -28.36 19.40
C ARG A 63 -22.44 -28.92 19.62
N ALA A 64 -21.44 -28.40 18.95
CA ALA A 64 -20.05 -28.85 19.09
C ALA A 64 -19.49 -28.55 20.48
N MET A 65 -19.71 -27.34 21.01
CA MET A 65 -19.30 -26.99 22.38
C MET A 65 -19.98 -27.87 23.43
N LEU A 66 -21.30 -28.03 23.36
CA LEU A 66 -22.04 -28.89 24.30
C LEU A 66 -21.58 -30.37 24.21
N LYS A 67 -21.28 -30.88 23.01
CA LYS A 67 -20.73 -32.20 22.81
C LYS A 67 -19.34 -32.37 23.43
N GLY A 68 -18.49 -31.34 23.32
CA GLY A 68 -17.19 -31.29 24.00
C GLY A 68 -17.34 -31.30 25.54
N LEU A 69 -18.32 -30.60 26.07
CA LEU A 69 -18.63 -30.57 27.49
C LEU A 69 -19.21 -31.89 28.01
N ALA A 70 -19.96 -32.66 27.19
CA ALA A 70 -20.55 -33.93 27.56
C ALA A 70 -19.53 -35.06 27.77
N ARG A 71 -18.41 -35.04 27.11
CA ARG A 71 -17.40 -36.09 27.06
C ARG A 71 -16.13 -35.83 27.88
N ASP A 72 -16.20 -34.97 28.87
CA ASP A 72 -15.07 -34.57 29.71
C ASP A 72 -13.82 -34.09 28.91
N GLY A 73 -14.04 -33.47 27.76
CA GLY A 73 -12.98 -32.99 26.92
C GLY A 73 -12.16 -34.05 26.13
N THR A 74 -12.58 -35.31 26.14
CA THR A 74 -11.81 -36.41 25.52
C THR A 74 -11.93 -36.50 24.00
N ASP A 75 -12.97 -35.87 23.38
CA ASP A 75 -13.18 -35.88 21.92
C ASP A 75 -13.36 -34.49 21.39
N LEU A 76 -12.29 -33.69 21.41
CA LEU A 76 -12.27 -32.33 20.97
C LEU A 76 -11.99 -32.18 19.47
N LYS A 77 -11.61 -33.24 18.75
CA LYS A 77 -11.28 -33.17 17.31
C LYS A 77 -12.44 -32.69 16.45
N ALA A 78 -13.66 -33.08 16.75
CA ALA A 78 -14.84 -32.61 16.03
C ALA A 78 -15.09 -31.12 16.27
N LEU A 79 -14.86 -30.63 17.50
CA LEU A 79 -14.93 -29.21 17.86
C LEU A 79 -13.86 -28.42 17.12
N GLU A 80 -12.61 -28.87 17.11
CA GLU A 80 -11.49 -28.26 16.41
C GLU A 80 -11.74 -28.17 14.89
N SER A 81 -12.29 -29.27 14.30
CA SER A 81 -12.60 -29.28 12.86
C SER A 81 -13.67 -28.26 12.49
N LEU A 82 -14.75 -28.20 13.27
CA LEU A 82 -15.83 -27.25 13.06
C LEU A 82 -15.34 -25.80 13.28
N ALA A 83 -14.56 -25.55 14.32
CA ALA A 83 -13.97 -24.26 14.60
C ALA A 83 -13.07 -23.79 13.45
N ALA A 84 -12.25 -24.69 12.90
CA ALA A 84 -11.42 -24.39 11.74
C ALA A 84 -12.25 -24.04 10.50
N GLU A 85 -13.32 -24.78 10.24
CA GLU A 85 -14.21 -24.51 9.12
C GLU A 85 -14.92 -23.16 9.27
N LEU A 86 -15.39 -22.85 10.48
CA LEU A 86 -16.03 -21.54 10.77
C LEU A 86 -15.06 -20.39 10.55
N GLY A 87 -13.82 -20.49 11.06
CA GLY A 87 -12.79 -19.46 10.89
C GLY A 87 -12.50 -19.19 9.42
N ALA A 88 -12.22 -20.23 8.63
CA ALA A 88 -11.96 -20.12 7.20
C ALA A 88 -13.18 -19.56 6.43
N ARG A 89 -14.39 -19.98 6.78
CA ARG A 89 -15.63 -19.47 6.17
C ARG A 89 -15.80 -17.98 6.42
N ARG A 90 -15.60 -17.47 7.63
CA ARG A 90 -15.72 -16.06 7.97
C ARG A 90 -14.63 -15.20 7.32
N ALA A 91 -13.42 -15.73 7.15
CA ALA A 91 -12.37 -15.07 6.37
C ALA A 91 -12.79 -14.88 4.89
N ARG A 92 -13.31 -15.94 4.24
CA ARG A 92 -13.84 -15.86 2.86
C ARG A 92 -14.99 -14.87 2.71
N GLN A 93 -15.82 -14.76 3.73
CA GLN A 93 -16.94 -13.81 3.80
C GLN A 93 -16.49 -12.38 4.17
N ARG A 94 -15.17 -12.17 4.38
CA ARG A 94 -14.57 -10.89 4.75
C ARG A 94 -15.16 -10.24 6.02
N VAL A 95 -15.62 -11.06 6.96
CA VAL A 95 -16.02 -10.60 8.30
C VAL A 95 -14.77 -10.14 9.04
N PRO A 96 -14.72 -8.91 9.60
CA PRO A 96 -13.56 -8.45 10.35
C PRO A 96 -13.23 -9.37 11.53
N LEU A 97 -11.94 -9.67 11.75
CA LEU A 97 -11.50 -10.53 12.85
C LEU A 97 -12.01 -10.07 14.21
N GLU A 98 -12.03 -8.76 14.44
CA GLU A 98 -12.52 -8.17 15.69
C GLU A 98 -13.99 -8.48 15.94
N SER A 99 -14.82 -8.43 14.90
CA SER A 99 -16.24 -8.78 14.96
C SER A 99 -16.42 -10.29 15.18
N LEU A 100 -15.61 -11.12 14.54
CA LEU A 100 -15.60 -12.57 14.77
C LEU A 100 -15.23 -12.91 16.23
N VAL A 101 -14.18 -12.30 16.77
CA VAL A 101 -13.78 -12.48 18.18
C VAL A 101 -14.89 -12.03 19.15
N ARG A 102 -15.59 -10.95 18.81
CA ARG A 102 -16.74 -10.48 19.60
C ARG A 102 -17.89 -11.47 19.57
N ALA A 103 -18.18 -12.06 18.41
CA ALA A 103 -19.18 -13.11 18.26
C ALA A 103 -18.85 -14.35 19.14
N ILE A 104 -17.61 -14.82 19.12
CA ILE A 104 -17.16 -15.94 19.97
C ILE A 104 -17.32 -15.65 21.45
N ARG A 105 -17.06 -14.42 21.89
CA ARG A 105 -17.30 -13.99 23.28
C ARG A 105 -18.79 -14.00 23.61
N THR A 106 -19.64 -13.67 22.67
CA THR A 106 -21.10 -13.71 22.82
C THR A 106 -21.58 -15.16 22.95
N ASP A 107 -21.06 -16.09 22.14
CA ASP A 107 -21.33 -17.53 22.27
C ASP A 107 -21.00 -18.03 23.68
N PHE A 108 -19.81 -17.67 24.18
CA PHE A 108 -19.40 -18.04 25.54
C PHE A 108 -20.33 -17.47 26.62
N SER A 109 -20.68 -16.19 26.52
CA SER A 109 -21.56 -15.54 27.49
C SER A 109 -22.93 -16.24 27.56
N LEU A 110 -23.49 -16.53 26.39
CA LEU A 110 -24.77 -17.24 26.29
C LEU A 110 -24.72 -18.68 26.83
N LEU A 111 -23.65 -19.39 26.48
CA LEU A 111 -23.44 -20.76 27.00
C LEU A 111 -23.33 -20.76 28.52
N TRP A 112 -22.58 -19.80 29.08
CA TRP A 112 -22.42 -19.67 30.55
C TRP A 112 -23.72 -19.24 31.23
N GLU A 113 -24.45 -18.28 30.67
CA GLU A 113 -25.78 -17.88 31.14
C GLU A 113 -26.74 -19.07 31.17
N ALA A 114 -26.73 -19.88 30.11
CA ALA A 114 -27.57 -21.07 30.03
C ALA A 114 -27.18 -22.15 31.07
N LEU A 115 -25.87 -22.46 31.20
CA LEU A 115 -25.37 -23.43 32.18
C LEU A 115 -25.69 -23.04 33.63
N SER A 116 -25.69 -21.75 33.93
CA SER A 116 -25.96 -21.19 35.26
C SER A 116 -27.45 -20.88 35.52
N ALA A 117 -28.33 -21.17 34.57
CA ALA A 117 -29.74 -20.89 34.70
C ALA A 117 -30.38 -21.66 35.88
N PRO A 118 -31.14 -20.99 36.80
CA PRO A 118 -31.76 -21.64 37.95
C PRO A 118 -32.71 -22.80 37.57
N SER A 119 -33.31 -22.73 36.39
CA SER A 119 -34.20 -23.75 35.83
C SER A 119 -33.55 -25.12 35.63
N LEU A 120 -32.25 -25.16 35.47
CA LEU A 120 -31.49 -26.42 35.28
C LEU A 120 -31.16 -27.10 36.60
N GLY A 121 -31.30 -26.40 37.73
CA GLY A 121 -31.01 -26.97 39.06
C GLY A 121 -29.57 -27.32 39.29
N ALA A 122 -28.62 -26.70 38.55
CA ALA A 122 -27.19 -26.91 38.78
C ALA A 122 -26.77 -26.42 40.16
N SER A 123 -26.11 -27.24 40.95
CA SER A 123 -25.55 -26.81 42.24
C SER A 123 -24.36 -25.86 41.97
N PRO A 124 -24.16 -24.81 42.80
CA PRO A 124 -22.99 -23.93 42.69
C PRO A 124 -21.66 -24.70 42.73
N GLY A 125 -21.58 -25.80 43.53
CA GLY A 125 -20.41 -26.65 43.62
C GLY A 125 -20.11 -27.38 42.28
N LEU A 126 -21.13 -27.89 41.60
CA LEU A 126 -20.99 -28.52 40.29
C LEU A 126 -20.45 -27.54 39.25
N LEU A 127 -21.01 -26.30 39.17
CA LEU A 127 -20.53 -25.29 38.22
C LEU A 127 -19.07 -24.92 38.50
N VAL A 128 -18.68 -24.74 39.76
CA VAL A 128 -17.28 -24.47 40.11
C VAL A 128 -16.36 -25.62 39.69
N HIS A 129 -16.74 -26.87 39.91
CA HIS A 129 -15.96 -28.05 39.49
C HIS A 129 -15.82 -28.17 37.95
N ARG A 130 -16.82 -27.73 37.19
CA ARG A 130 -16.84 -27.83 35.71
C ARG A 130 -16.33 -26.55 35.01
N THR A 131 -16.00 -25.50 35.76
CA THR A 131 -15.52 -24.24 35.18
C THR A 131 -14.28 -24.41 34.28
N GLU A 132 -13.32 -25.23 34.76
CA GLU A 132 -12.09 -25.51 34.00
C GLU A 132 -12.40 -26.16 32.64
N LEU A 133 -13.30 -27.16 32.63
CA LEU A 133 -13.72 -27.84 31.40
C LEU A 133 -14.41 -26.89 30.44
N VAL A 134 -15.31 -26.01 30.94
CA VAL A 134 -15.99 -25.01 30.11
C VAL A 134 -14.98 -24.07 29.50
N TRP A 135 -14.03 -23.56 30.28
CA TRP A 135 -12.96 -22.71 29.79
C TRP A 135 -12.11 -23.40 28.72
N GLN A 136 -11.73 -24.65 28.96
CA GLN A 136 -10.92 -25.43 28.03
C GLN A 136 -11.63 -25.60 26.66
N VAL A 137 -12.89 -25.99 26.67
CA VAL A 137 -13.69 -26.16 25.43
C VAL A 137 -13.81 -24.84 24.64
N VAL A 138 -14.09 -23.74 25.35
CA VAL A 138 -14.23 -22.42 24.72
C VAL A 138 -12.89 -21.90 24.20
N ASP A 139 -11.81 -22.05 24.95
CA ASP A 139 -10.48 -21.60 24.56
C ASP A 139 -9.97 -22.34 23.32
N ILE A 140 -10.17 -23.67 23.28
CA ILE A 140 -9.84 -24.48 22.08
C ILE A 140 -10.66 -24.00 20.89
N PHE A 141 -11.96 -23.81 21.04
CA PHE A 141 -12.83 -23.32 19.97
C PHE A 141 -12.38 -21.93 19.47
N ALA A 142 -12.22 -20.97 20.36
CA ALA A 142 -11.83 -19.61 20.04
C ALA A 142 -10.45 -19.52 19.36
N THR A 143 -9.48 -20.27 19.92
CA THR A 143 -8.12 -20.31 19.36
C THR A 143 -8.13 -20.89 17.96
N ARG A 144 -8.84 -22.00 17.75
CA ARG A 144 -8.89 -22.68 16.47
C ARG A 144 -9.63 -21.89 15.40
N VAL A 145 -10.73 -21.23 15.75
CA VAL A 145 -11.43 -20.29 14.83
C VAL A 145 -10.49 -19.18 14.39
N ARG A 146 -9.77 -18.55 15.34
CA ARG A 146 -8.85 -17.44 15.04
C ARG A 146 -7.67 -17.88 14.17
N GLU A 147 -7.04 -19.01 14.49
CA GLU A 147 -5.92 -19.54 13.72
C GLU A 147 -6.33 -19.80 12.27
N SER A 148 -7.43 -20.54 12.08
CA SER A 148 -7.92 -20.87 10.75
C SER A 148 -8.38 -19.65 9.97
N TYR A 149 -8.99 -18.65 10.64
CA TYR A 149 -9.30 -17.38 10.02
C TYR A 149 -8.06 -16.67 9.49
N LEU A 150 -7.00 -16.58 10.30
CA LEU A 150 -5.77 -15.88 9.90
C LEU A 150 -5.07 -16.58 8.73
N VAL A 151 -5.00 -17.91 8.74
CA VAL A 151 -4.41 -18.67 7.62
C VAL A 151 -5.19 -18.44 6.33
N GLU A 152 -6.51 -18.59 6.35
CA GLU A 152 -7.35 -18.36 5.17
C GLU A 152 -7.29 -16.90 4.69
N TYR A 153 -7.30 -15.95 5.62
CA TYR A 153 -7.19 -14.53 5.30
C TYR A 153 -5.87 -14.19 4.60
N GLU A 154 -4.74 -14.73 5.11
CA GLU A 154 -3.44 -14.56 4.47
C GLU A 154 -3.38 -15.19 3.08
N ASP A 155 -3.99 -16.36 2.89
CA ASP A 155 -4.03 -17.02 1.58
C ASP A 155 -4.88 -16.24 0.57
N LEU A 156 -6.00 -15.66 1.01
CA LEU A 156 -6.83 -14.78 0.18
C LEU A 156 -6.09 -13.48 -0.21
N GLU A 157 -5.40 -12.86 0.74
CA GLU A 157 -4.60 -11.66 0.46
C GLU A 157 -3.45 -11.96 -0.52
N ARG A 158 -2.78 -13.11 -0.39
CA ARG A 158 -1.75 -13.54 -1.35
C ARG A 158 -2.34 -13.78 -2.74
N ALA A 159 -3.47 -14.47 -2.83
CA ALA A 159 -4.14 -14.71 -4.11
C ALA A 159 -4.60 -13.41 -4.78
N ASP A 160 -5.14 -12.46 -4.02
CA ASP A 160 -5.51 -11.13 -4.52
C ASP A 160 -4.26 -10.36 -5.01
N ALA A 161 -3.15 -10.40 -4.27
CA ALA A 161 -1.89 -9.76 -4.64
C ALA A 161 -1.26 -10.40 -5.90
N ASP A 162 -1.27 -11.73 -6.01
CA ASP A 162 -0.78 -12.45 -7.19
C ASP A 162 -1.61 -12.10 -8.44
N LEU A 163 -2.92 -12.02 -8.29
CA LEU A 163 -3.82 -11.64 -9.38
C LEU A 163 -3.58 -10.19 -9.81
N GLN A 164 -3.44 -9.27 -8.85
CA GLN A 164 -3.08 -7.88 -9.13
C GLN A 164 -1.74 -7.79 -9.85
N HIS A 165 -0.73 -8.52 -9.40
CA HIS A 165 0.58 -8.56 -10.02
C HIS A 165 0.51 -9.06 -11.48
N GLN A 166 -0.26 -10.11 -11.76
CA GLN A 166 -0.47 -10.62 -13.12
C GLN A 166 -1.10 -9.57 -14.04
N TYR A 167 -2.13 -8.86 -13.57
CA TYR A 167 -2.79 -7.82 -14.36
C TYR A 167 -1.90 -6.60 -14.58
N LEU A 168 -1.14 -6.17 -13.59
CA LEU A 168 -0.16 -5.08 -13.75
C LEU A 168 1.00 -5.49 -14.67
N THR A 169 1.48 -6.73 -14.58
CA THR A 169 2.47 -7.27 -15.53
C THR A 169 1.95 -7.22 -16.97
N ARG A 170 0.68 -7.58 -17.17
CA ARG A 170 0.04 -7.51 -18.48
C ARG A 170 -0.15 -6.06 -18.96
N LEU A 171 -0.51 -5.15 -18.08
CA LEU A 171 -0.63 -3.72 -18.38
C LEU A 171 0.71 -3.14 -18.86
N PHE A 172 1.81 -3.51 -18.21
CA PHE A 172 3.16 -2.98 -18.51
C PHE A 172 3.98 -3.84 -19.49
N ALA A 173 3.38 -4.86 -20.10
CA ALA A 173 4.00 -5.62 -21.17
C ALA A 173 4.35 -4.72 -22.37
N ALA A 174 5.26 -5.18 -23.26
CA ALA A 174 5.70 -4.40 -24.43
C ALA A 174 4.53 -4.03 -25.36
N ALA A 175 3.59 -4.96 -25.57
CA ALA A 175 2.38 -4.71 -26.37
C ALA A 175 1.33 -3.93 -25.54
N GLU A 176 0.66 -2.99 -26.17
CA GLU A 176 -0.46 -2.27 -25.57
C GLU A 176 -1.66 -3.21 -25.42
N PRO A 177 -2.31 -3.27 -24.23
CA PRO A 177 -3.49 -4.10 -24.03
C PRO A 177 -4.62 -3.69 -24.98
N SER A 178 -5.33 -4.66 -25.54
CA SER A 178 -6.54 -4.38 -26.32
C SER A 178 -7.63 -3.76 -25.43
N PRO A 179 -8.62 -3.01 -25.99
CA PRO A 179 -9.72 -2.46 -25.21
C PRO A 179 -10.46 -3.50 -24.34
N PRO A 180 -10.75 -4.73 -24.81
CA PRO A 180 -11.32 -5.78 -23.96
C PRO A 180 -10.39 -6.24 -22.83
N ASP A 181 -9.08 -6.29 -23.07
CA ASP A 181 -8.10 -6.63 -22.04
C ASP A 181 -8.02 -5.53 -20.99
N MET A 182 -8.02 -4.26 -21.41
CA MET A 182 -8.04 -3.11 -20.51
C MET A 182 -9.28 -3.15 -19.60
N ALA A 183 -10.46 -3.42 -20.15
CA ALA A 183 -11.68 -3.55 -19.37
C ALA A 183 -11.59 -4.68 -18.33
N ARG A 184 -10.96 -5.81 -18.68
CA ARG A 184 -10.71 -6.92 -17.75
C ARG A 184 -9.72 -6.53 -16.63
N ILE A 185 -8.64 -5.81 -16.98
CA ILE A 185 -7.66 -5.32 -15.99
C ILE A 185 -8.35 -4.37 -15.00
N VAL A 186 -9.10 -3.39 -15.50
CA VAL A 186 -9.85 -2.42 -14.69
C VAL A 186 -10.81 -3.13 -13.73
N GLY A 187 -11.59 -4.08 -14.25
CA GLY A 187 -12.53 -4.86 -13.44
C GLY A 187 -11.87 -5.71 -12.37
N ALA A 188 -10.75 -6.38 -12.70
CA ALA A 188 -10.00 -7.21 -11.78
C ALA A 188 -9.31 -6.39 -10.67
N LEU A 189 -8.76 -5.23 -11.01
CA LEU A 189 -8.19 -4.29 -10.05
C LEU A 189 -9.26 -3.52 -9.27
N ARG A 190 -10.53 -3.65 -9.64
CA ARG A 190 -11.70 -2.97 -9.06
C ARG A 190 -11.50 -1.45 -8.94
N ILE A 191 -10.94 -0.82 -9.96
CA ILE A 191 -10.68 0.62 -10.03
C ILE A 191 -11.73 1.34 -10.87
N ASN A 192 -11.84 2.65 -10.66
CA ASN A 192 -12.61 3.48 -11.58
C ASN A 192 -11.72 3.84 -12.78
N ALA A 193 -12.13 3.40 -13.98
CA ALA A 193 -11.36 3.63 -15.22
C ALA A 193 -11.14 5.11 -15.54
N ASP A 194 -12.06 5.98 -15.15
CA ASP A 194 -12.07 7.42 -15.48
C ASP A 194 -11.50 8.29 -14.35
N ALA A 195 -11.01 7.67 -13.28
CA ALA A 195 -10.42 8.41 -12.17
C ALA A 195 -9.09 9.08 -12.55
N GLU A 196 -8.65 10.00 -11.72
CA GLU A 196 -7.29 10.54 -11.75
C GLU A 196 -6.33 9.54 -11.08
N PHE A 197 -5.17 9.34 -11.69
CA PHE A 197 -4.11 8.49 -11.16
C PHE A 197 -2.83 9.27 -10.96
N LEU A 198 -2.21 9.05 -9.81
CA LEU A 198 -0.85 9.46 -9.51
C LEU A 198 0.06 8.24 -9.62
N VAL A 199 1.18 8.40 -10.31
CA VAL A 199 2.19 7.34 -10.45
C VAL A 199 3.52 7.85 -9.94
N ALA A 200 4.14 7.07 -9.07
CA ALA A 200 5.49 7.30 -8.57
C ALA A 200 6.37 6.08 -8.80
N ALA A 201 7.66 6.31 -8.91
CA ALA A 201 8.70 5.26 -8.87
C ALA A 201 9.61 5.52 -7.67
N VAL A 202 9.93 4.47 -6.92
CA VAL A 202 10.88 4.48 -5.81
C VAL A 202 11.92 3.38 -5.99
N SER A 203 13.03 3.42 -5.24
CA SER A 203 13.97 2.30 -5.21
C SER A 203 13.29 1.04 -4.69
N ARG A 204 13.71 -0.12 -5.18
CA ARG A 204 13.24 -1.40 -4.66
C ARG A 204 13.57 -1.60 -3.19
N ASP A 205 14.67 -1.02 -2.71
CA ASP A 205 15.06 -1.08 -1.31
C ASP A 205 14.06 -0.36 -0.39
N ASP A 206 13.36 0.64 -0.90
CA ASP A 206 12.35 1.41 -0.18
C ASP A 206 10.93 0.82 -0.28
N SER A 207 10.74 -0.23 -1.10
CA SER A 207 9.44 -0.85 -1.41
C SER A 207 8.63 -1.20 -0.15
N LEU A 208 9.25 -1.93 0.79
CA LEU A 208 8.58 -2.34 2.03
C LEU A 208 8.17 -1.17 2.91
N THR A 209 8.99 -0.11 2.94
CA THR A 209 8.68 1.09 3.72
C THR A 209 7.47 1.81 3.14
N VAL A 210 7.44 1.96 1.83
CA VAL A 210 6.31 2.59 1.11
C VAL A 210 5.04 1.75 1.27
N GLN A 211 5.11 0.44 1.09
CA GLN A 211 3.96 -0.46 1.25
C GLN A 211 3.36 -0.38 2.66
N ARG A 212 4.21 -0.40 3.70
CA ARG A 212 3.74 -0.23 5.08
C ARG A 212 3.04 1.10 5.30
N ARG A 213 3.56 2.19 4.75
CA ARG A 213 2.94 3.51 4.86
C ARG A 213 1.62 3.58 4.10
N LEU A 214 1.54 3.01 2.90
CA LEU A 214 0.28 2.90 2.16
C LEU A 214 -0.78 2.15 2.95
N ASN A 215 -0.42 1.03 3.58
CA ASN A 215 -1.35 0.24 4.39
C ASN A 215 -1.81 0.98 5.66
N LEU A 216 -0.96 1.80 6.28
CA LEU A 216 -1.35 2.64 7.42
C LEU A 216 -2.36 3.73 7.03
N HIS A 217 -2.31 4.19 5.80
CA HIS A 217 -3.22 5.16 5.22
C HIS A 217 -4.43 4.54 4.52
N ALA A 218 -4.63 3.22 4.63
CA ALA A 218 -5.74 2.46 4.00
C ALA A 218 -7.16 2.88 4.45
N LYS A 219 -7.30 3.90 5.32
CA LYS A 219 -8.57 4.63 5.53
C LYS A 219 -8.97 5.49 4.34
N TRP A 220 -8.11 5.58 3.33
CA TRP A 220 -8.44 6.25 2.08
C TRP A 220 -9.27 5.31 1.22
N ASP A 221 -10.39 5.79 0.76
CA ASP A 221 -11.17 5.22 -0.36
C ASP A 221 -10.34 5.17 -1.67
N GLU A 222 -9.06 5.45 -1.58
CA GLU A 222 -8.12 5.48 -2.69
C GLU A 222 -7.44 4.12 -2.79
N ARG A 223 -7.53 3.51 -3.97
CA ARG A 223 -6.83 2.26 -4.23
C ARG A 223 -5.39 2.56 -4.57
N ALA A 224 -4.50 1.92 -3.83
CA ALA A 224 -3.06 1.99 -4.01
C ALA A 224 -2.53 0.63 -4.47
N PHE A 225 -1.66 0.64 -5.48
CA PHE A 225 -0.98 -0.54 -5.98
C PHE A 225 0.51 -0.32 -5.93
N ALA A 226 1.25 -1.29 -5.42
CA ALA A 226 2.70 -1.36 -5.52
C ALA A 226 3.07 -2.49 -6.49
N PHE A 227 3.92 -2.20 -7.47
CA PHE A 227 4.34 -3.15 -8.47
C PHE A 227 5.85 -3.09 -8.69
N ASP A 228 6.54 -4.20 -8.43
CA ASP A 228 7.98 -4.29 -8.60
C ASP A 228 8.34 -4.53 -10.07
N GLN A 229 9.17 -3.65 -10.62
CA GLN A 229 9.67 -3.76 -11.99
C GLN A 229 11.17 -3.48 -12.05
N GLY A 230 11.97 -4.53 -12.12
CA GLY A 230 13.43 -4.42 -12.16
C GLY A 230 14.00 -3.86 -10.85
N HIS A 231 14.65 -2.70 -10.93
CA HIS A 231 15.27 -2.02 -9.78
C HIS A 231 14.34 -1.01 -9.08
N HIS A 232 13.13 -0.85 -9.56
CA HIS A 232 12.17 0.13 -9.06
C HIS A 232 10.87 -0.53 -8.64
N THR A 233 10.23 0.06 -7.64
CA THR A 233 8.86 -0.22 -7.28
C THR A 233 7.99 0.94 -7.77
N LEU A 234 6.98 0.61 -8.57
CA LEU A 234 5.99 1.55 -9.07
C LEU A 234 4.84 1.63 -8.07
N ILE A 235 4.45 2.83 -7.73
CA ILE A 235 3.31 3.12 -6.86
C ILE A 235 2.25 3.79 -7.71
N ILE A 236 1.06 3.20 -7.77
CA ILE A 236 -0.07 3.70 -8.55
C ILE A 236 -1.19 4.00 -7.56
N LEU A 237 -1.57 5.25 -7.44
CA LEU A 237 -2.64 5.72 -6.55
C LEU A 237 -3.82 6.21 -7.38
N GLN A 238 -5.00 5.61 -7.17
CA GLN A 238 -6.25 6.17 -7.70
C GLN A 238 -6.69 7.31 -6.78
N ARG A 239 -6.79 8.51 -7.30
CA ARG A 239 -7.25 9.71 -6.56
C ARG A 239 -8.76 9.87 -6.60
N ARG A 240 -9.34 10.34 -5.52
CA ARG A 240 -10.67 10.94 -5.52
C ARG A 240 -10.58 12.30 -6.18
N THR A 241 -11.53 12.62 -7.04
CA THR A 241 -11.59 13.83 -7.86
C THR A 241 -11.12 15.07 -7.11
N SER A 242 -9.88 15.48 -7.30
CA SER A 242 -9.42 16.81 -6.92
C SER A 242 -8.47 17.31 -7.98
N SER A 243 -8.82 18.42 -8.60
CA SER A 243 -8.02 19.13 -9.60
C SER A 243 -6.76 19.79 -9.01
N ARG A 244 -6.09 19.14 -8.07
CA ARG A 244 -4.83 19.60 -7.50
C ARG A 244 -3.67 18.95 -8.22
N THR A 245 -2.90 19.75 -8.92
CA THR A 245 -1.60 19.38 -9.51
C THR A 245 -0.57 18.97 -8.47
N ASP A 246 -0.79 19.37 -7.21
CA ASP A 246 0.10 19.08 -6.10
C ASP A 246 -0.33 17.85 -5.29
N LEU A 247 0.68 17.17 -4.73
CA LEU A 247 0.47 16.07 -3.77
C LEU A 247 -0.19 16.62 -2.50
N SER A 248 -1.18 15.89 -1.99
CA SER A 248 -1.73 16.15 -0.66
C SER A 248 -0.66 15.95 0.41
N PHE A 249 -0.91 16.46 1.63
CA PHE A 249 0.00 16.23 2.76
C PHE A 249 0.23 14.73 3.00
N GLU A 250 -0.81 13.97 2.89
CA GLU A 250 -0.81 12.53 3.11
C GLU A 250 -0.05 11.79 2.00
N GLU A 251 -0.28 12.11 0.72
CA GLU A 251 0.50 11.55 -0.40
C GLU A 251 1.99 11.85 -0.24
N ARG A 252 2.35 13.02 0.28
CA ARG A 252 3.75 13.38 0.57
C ARG A 252 4.32 12.52 1.69
N SER A 253 3.55 12.25 2.75
CA SER A 253 4.01 11.48 3.90
C SER A 253 4.38 10.03 3.56
N VAL A 254 3.79 9.48 2.49
CA VAL A 254 4.19 8.15 1.97
C VAL A 254 5.66 8.13 1.55
N PHE A 255 6.15 9.25 1.00
CA PHE A 255 7.50 9.37 0.45
C PHE A 255 8.50 10.10 1.37
N ASP A 256 8.15 10.38 2.62
CA ASP A 256 9.04 11.06 3.56
C ASP A 256 10.37 10.32 3.74
N GLY A 257 11.49 11.05 3.52
CA GLY A 257 12.84 10.50 3.64
C GLY A 257 13.23 9.49 2.55
N ILE A 258 12.41 9.32 1.52
CA ILE A 258 12.63 8.41 0.39
C ILE A 258 12.80 9.23 -0.89
N ALA A 259 13.66 8.76 -1.80
CA ALA A 259 13.74 9.33 -3.14
C ALA A 259 12.57 8.80 -3.99
N ALA A 260 11.64 9.66 -4.35
CA ALA A 260 10.47 9.31 -5.16
C ALA A 260 10.39 10.16 -6.42
N ALA A 261 10.35 9.51 -7.57
CA ALA A 261 10.09 10.15 -8.86
C ALA A 261 8.60 10.12 -9.15
N VAL A 262 7.96 11.28 -9.24
CA VAL A 262 6.51 11.41 -9.40
C VAL A 262 6.18 11.94 -10.78
N ALA A 263 5.43 11.15 -11.56
CA ALA A 263 4.94 11.55 -12.87
C ALA A 263 3.83 12.60 -12.76
N PRO A 264 3.60 13.41 -13.81
CA PRO A 264 2.40 14.23 -13.91
C PRO A 264 1.14 13.35 -13.72
N PRO A 265 0.12 13.84 -12.98
CA PRO A 265 -1.14 13.12 -12.83
C PRO A 265 -1.80 12.85 -14.19
N VAL A 266 -2.43 11.70 -14.33
CA VAL A 266 -3.13 11.32 -15.57
C VAL A 266 -4.59 11.02 -15.28
N TYR A 267 -5.45 11.42 -16.21
CA TYR A 267 -6.87 11.09 -16.18
C TYR A 267 -7.12 9.83 -17.00
N GLY A 268 -7.85 8.91 -16.40
CA GLY A 268 -8.15 7.62 -16.98
C GLY A 268 -7.01 6.61 -16.85
N PHE A 269 -7.38 5.35 -16.61
CA PHE A 269 -6.42 4.27 -16.37
C PHE A 269 -5.53 3.97 -17.58
N ALA A 270 -5.98 4.26 -18.79
CA ALA A 270 -5.17 4.14 -20.01
C ALA A 270 -3.90 5.01 -19.95
N GLY A 271 -3.95 6.17 -19.29
CA GLY A 271 -2.82 7.07 -19.12
C GLY A 271 -1.74 6.57 -18.16
N VAL A 272 -2.07 5.60 -17.28
CA VAL A 272 -1.14 5.09 -16.25
C VAL A 272 0.13 4.52 -16.87
N ARG A 273 0.03 3.84 -18.01
CA ARG A 273 1.19 3.29 -18.72
C ARG A 273 2.21 4.37 -19.08
N MET A 274 1.76 5.52 -19.60
CA MET A 274 2.64 6.64 -19.93
C MET A 274 3.20 7.32 -18.68
N ALA A 275 2.40 7.43 -17.63
CA ALA A 275 2.85 7.95 -16.34
C ALA A 275 3.95 7.07 -15.72
N VAL A 276 3.85 5.73 -15.84
CA VAL A 276 4.90 4.80 -15.40
C VAL A 276 6.21 5.04 -16.17
N ILE A 277 6.13 5.20 -17.49
CA ILE A 277 7.32 5.52 -18.30
C ILE A 277 7.93 6.84 -17.79
N ALA A 278 7.13 7.88 -17.61
CA ALA A 278 7.60 9.17 -17.11
C ALA A 278 8.25 9.07 -15.70
N ALA A 279 7.61 8.38 -14.76
CA ALA A 279 8.16 8.19 -13.42
C ALA A 279 9.51 7.45 -13.44
N ARG A 280 9.64 6.41 -14.28
CA ARG A 280 10.90 5.68 -14.45
C ARG A 280 12.00 6.53 -15.06
N GLU A 281 11.69 7.33 -16.06
CA GLU A 281 12.66 8.25 -16.66
C GLU A 281 13.18 9.27 -15.65
N ILE A 282 12.28 9.85 -14.83
CA ILE A 282 12.67 10.76 -13.77
C ILE A 282 13.56 10.04 -12.74
N MET A 283 13.23 8.77 -12.42
CA MET A 283 13.96 7.97 -11.42
C MET A 283 15.38 7.59 -11.88
N THR A 284 15.58 7.36 -13.18
CA THR A 284 16.87 6.89 -13.74
C THR A 284 18.04 7.84 -13.45
N ASP A 285 17.76 9.13 -13.27
CA ASP A 285 18.78 10.17 -13.11
C ASP A 285 18.71 10.88 -11.74
N LEU A 286 18.26 10.18 -10.72
CA LEU A 286 18.27 10.76 -9.38
C LEU A 286 19.69 10.85 -8.80
N PRO A 287 19.99 11.92 -8.04
CA PRO A 287 21.28 12.03 -7.38
C PRO A 287 21.44 10.92 -6.34
N MET A 288 22.60 10.26 -6.33
CA MET A 288 22.92 9.23 -5.33
C MET A 288 22.75 9.79 -3.90
N GLY A 289 21.96 9.10 -3.07
CA GLY A 289 21.67 9.52 -1.69
C GLY A 289 20.71 10.71 -1.58
N GLY A 290 20.10 11.17 -2.68
CA GLY A 290 19.05 12.19 -2.63
C GLY A 290 17.77 11.61 -2.01
N THR A 291 17.09 12.42 -1.19
CA THR A 291 15.77 12.11 -0.64
C THR A 291 14.78 13.21 -1.05
N GLY A 292 13.49 12.85 -1.13
CA GLY A 292 12.44 13.78 -1.48
C GLY A 292 11.73 13.44 -2.78
N ILE A 293 10.82 14.32 -3.16
CA ILE A 293 9.95 14.13 -4.33
C ILE A 293 10.55 14.86 -5.52
N PHE A 294 10.83 14.12 -6.58
CA PHE A 294 11.35 14.62 -7.85
C PHE A 294 10.29 14.56 -8.93
N ARG A 295 10.08 15.66 -9.63
CA ARG A 295 9.07 15.78 -10.68
C ARG A 295 9.72 16.12 -12.02
N LEU A 296 8.97 15.96 -13.10
CA LEU A 296 9.47 16.29 -14.44
C LEU A 296 9.94 17.74 -14.54
N GLN A 297 9.23 18.69 -13.90
CA GLN A 297 9.63 20.12 -13.90
C GLN A 297 11.01 20.36 -13.30
N ASP A 298 11.45 19.49 -12.39
CA ASP A 298 12.74 19.59 -11.71
C ASP A 298 13.85 18.82 -12.44
N ARG A 299 13.47 17.95 -13.41
CA ARG A 299 14.39 16.98 -14.05
C ARG A 299 14.24 16.90 -15.57
N TRP A 300 13.50 17.80 -16.20
CA TRP A 300 13.20 17.71 -17.63
C TRP A 300 14.44 17.78 -18.53
N GLU A 301 15.46 18.57 -18.15
CA GLU A 301 16.72 18.67 -18.90
C GLU A 301 17.41 17.31 -18.94
N SER A 302 17.53 16.68 -17.79
CA SER A 302 18.13 15.37 -17.57
C SER A 302 17.43 14.29 -18.38
N VAL A 303 16.12 14.20 -18.21
CA VAL A 303 15.28 13.22 -18.91
C VAL A 303 15.42 13.40 -20.44
N THR A 304 15.36 14.63 -20.92
CA THR A 304 15.48 14.95 -22.35
C THR A 304 16.86 14.60 -22.88
N HIS A 305 17.93 15.00 -22.18
CA HIS A 305 19.31 14.68 -22.56
C HIS A 305 19.52 13.18 -22.70
N HIS A 306 19.17 12.41 -21.63
CA HIS A 306 19.32 10.95 -21.64
C HIS A 306 18.53 10.29 -22.76
N ARG A 307 17.29 10.70 -22.99
CA ARG A 307 16.47 10.12 -24.06
C ARG A 307 17.02 10.38 -25.45
N LEU A 308 17.47 11.59 -25.72
CA LEU A 308 18.10 11.92 -26.99
C LEU A 308 19.41 11.13 -27.18
N ALA A 309 20.22 11.02 -26.15
CA ALA A 309 21.46 10.23 -26.19
C ALA A 309 21.19 8.73 -26.47
N GLN A 310 20.17 8.14 -25.86
CA GLN A 310 19.79 6.72 -26.08
C GLN A 310 19.41 6.40 -27.52
N VAL A 311 18.85 7.37 -28.26
CA VAL A 311 18.52 7.19 -29.68
C VAL A 311 19.65 7.66 -30.62
N GLY A 312 20.86 7.90 -30.09
CA GLY A 312 22.03 8.31 -30.88
C GLY A 312 22.05 9.82 -31.20
N CYS A 313 21.12 10.62 -30.67
CA CYS A 313 21.04 12.05 -30.88
C CYS A 313 21.59 12.82 -29.67
N ASP A 314 22.81 12.53 -29.23
CA ASP A 314 23.42 13.16 -28.05
C ASP A 314 23.51 14.68 -28.23
N PRO A 315 22.80 15.51 -27.42
CA PRO A 315 22.84 16.95 -27.50
C PRO A 315 24.25 17.56 -27.32
N ALA A 316 25.15 16.86 -26.62
CA ALA A 316 26.53 17.28 -26.44
C ALA A 316 27.25 17.57 -27.76
N HIS A 317 26.83 16.91 -28.85
CA HIS A 317 27.37 17.16 -30.21
C HIS A 317 27.07 18.55 -30.75
N LEU A 318 26.09 19.27 -30.20
CA LEU A 318 25.77 20.63 -30.61
C LEU A 318 26.81 21.66 -30.13
N VAL A 319 27.61 21.33 -29.13
CA VAL A 319 28.53 22.28 -28.46
C VAL A 319 29.97 21.79 -28.44
N TYR A 320 30.21 20.61 -27.87
CA TYR A 320 31.57 20.15 -27.57
C TYR A 320 32.53 19.99 -28.78
N PRO A 321 32.10 19.53 -29.97
CA PRO A 321 33.01 19.42 -31.12
C PRO A 321 33.57 20.78 -31.54
N TYR A 322 32.79 21.83 -31.41
CA TYR A 322 33.16 23.18 -31.82
C TYR A 322 34.12 23.84 -30.81
N LEU A 323 33.99 23.52 -29.54
CA LEU A 323 34.85 24.04 -28.45
C LEU A 323 36.22 23.30 -28.37
N ARG A 324 36.41 22.22 -29.11
CA ARG A 324 37.72 21.56 -29.21
C ARG A 324 38.84 22.46 -29.79
N ARG A 325 38.46 23.53 -30.49
CA ARG A 325 39.39 24.50 -31.07
C ARG A 325 39.88 25.53 -30.06
N CYS A 326 39.25 25.63 -28.88
CA CYS A 326 39.67 26.50 -27.79
C CYS A 326 40.78 25.86 -26.99
N SER A 327 41.65 26.68 -26.38
CA SER A 327 42.49 26.22 -25.30
C SER A 327 41.65 25.73 -24.10
N GLU A 328 42.21 24.85 -23.28
CA GLU A 328 41.46 24.29 -22.13
C GLU A 328 40.92 25.37 -21.18
N GLY A 329 41.76 26.33 -20.78
CA GLY A 329 41.33 27.41 -19.91
C GLY A 329 40.36 28.41 -20.54
N GLU A 330 40.35 28.55 -21.88
CA GLU A 330 39.35 29.35 -22.59
C GLU A 330 38.01 28.60 -22.60
N ARG A 331 38.03 27.32 -22.93
CA ARG A 331 36.84 26.46 -22.94
C ARG A 331 36.15 26.44 -21.58
N GLU A 332 36.90 26.26 -20.47
CA GLU A 332 36.34 26.28 -19.12
C GLU A 332 35.66 27.60 -18.81
N ARG A 333 36.34 28.75 -19.10
CA ARG A 333 35.74 30.08 -18.87
C ARG A 333 34.50 30.33 -19.72
N LEU A 334 34.45 29.85 -20.96
CA LEU A 334 33.28 29.97 -21.83
C LEU A 334 32.12 29.14 -21.25
N LEU A 335 32.37 27.87 -20.90
CA LEU A 335 31.36 26.97 -20.35
C LEU A 335 30.82 27.46 -19.01
N GLU A 336 31.70 27.94 -18.13
CA GLU A 336 31.30 28.54 -16.84
C GLU A 336 30.39 29.76 -17.07
N THR A 337 30.76 30.64 -18.00
CA THR A 337 29.97 31.87 -18.32
C THR A 337 28.62 31.52 -18.91
N VAL A 338 28.59 30.55 -19.85
CA VAL A 338 27.36 30.08 -20.48
C VAL A 338 26.43 29.42 -19.46
N SER A 339 26.96 28.55 -18.60
CA SER A 339 26.15 27.93 -17.54
C SER A 339 25.55 28.96 -16.59
N ALA A 340 26.36 29.90 -16.10
CA ALA A 340 25.87 30.97 -15.21
C ALA A 340 24.85 31.86 -15.88
N PHE A 341 24.98 32.14 -17.18
CA PHE A 341 24.02 32.92 -17.95
C PHE A 341 22.70 32.13 -18.18
N LEU A 342 22.77 30.84 -18.48
CA LEU A 342 21.56 30.02 -18.66
C LEU A 342 20.78 29.88 -17.33
N ASP A 343 21.47 29.83 -16.20
CA ASP A 343 20.85 29.72 -14.88
C ASP A 343 20.18 31.06 -14.44
N SER A 344 20.81 32.22 -14.74
CA SER A 344 20.31 33.54 -14.30
C SER A 344 19.41 34.22 -15.32
N GLY A 345 19.60 33.97 -16.61
CA GLY A 345 18.96 34.70 -17.70
C GLY A 345 19.36 36.17 -17.81
N SER A 346 20.34 36.65 -17.00
CA SER A 346 20.67 38.05 -16.83
C SER A 346 22.18 38.30 -16.90
N LEU A 347 22.61 39.19 -17.78
CA LEU A 347 24.01 39.65 -17.90
C LEU A 347 24.53 40.29 -16.59
N VAL A 348 23.63 40.98 -15.87
CA VAL A 348 23.99 41.63 -14.60
C VAL A 348 24.23 40.63 -13.52
N GLU A 349 23.31 39.69 -13.36
CA GLU A 349 23.44 38.60 -12.36
C GLU A 349 24.62 37.70 -12.66
N THR A 350 24.81 37.31 -13.93
CA THR A 350 25.97 36.53 -14.36
C THR A 350 27.29 37.24 -14.02
N SER A 351 27.36 38.58 -14.26
CA SER A 351 28.56 39.35 -13.95
C SER A 351 28.83 39.39 -12.43
N ALA A 352 27.80 39.49 -11.62
CA ALA A 352 27.91 39.46 -10.17
C ALA A 352 28.35 38.08 -9.66
N LEU A 353 27.76 36.99 -10.18
CA LEU A 353 28.10 35.60 -9.84
C LEU A 353 29.57 35.25 -10.16
N LEU A 354 30.06 35.71 -11.31
CA LEU A 354 31.42 35.38 -11.77
C LEU A 354 32.48 36.43 -11.35
N GLY A 355 32.08 37.50 -10.67
CA GLY A 355 33.00 38.56 -10.27
C GLY A 355 33.66 39.29 -11.47
N CYS A 356 32.98 39.33 -12.63
CA CYS A 356 33.50 39.88 -13.87
C CYS A 356 32.71 41.11 -14.31
N HIS A 357 33.37 42.04 -15.05
CA HIS A 357 32.64 43.14 -15.63
C HIS A 357 31.64 42.65 -16.72
N ARG A 358 30.49 43.33 -16.84
CA ARG A 358 29.43 42.98 -17.82
C ARG A 358 29.97 42.83 -19.25
N ASN A 359 30.90 43.70 -19.68
CA ASN A 359 31.50 43.59 -21.02
C ASN A 359 32.28 42.30 -21.21
N THR A 360 32.93 41.78 -20.16
CA THR A 360 33.62 40.49 -20.22
C THR A 360 32.64 39.35 -20.47
N ILE A 361 31.47 39.37 -19.80
CA ILE A 361 30.40 38.40 -20.02
C ILE A 361 29.92 38.44 -21.46
N VAL A 362 29.59 39.66 -21.98
CA VAL A 362 29.15 39.86 -23.38
C VAL A 362 30.19 39.32 -24.36
N ASN A 363 31.46 39.65 -24.16
CA ASN A 363 32.54 39.15 -25.04
C ASN A 363 32.68 37.63 -25.00
N ARG A 364 32.57 37.00 -23.82
CA ARG A 364 32.61 35.52 -23.69
C ARG A 364 31.43 34.86 -24.39
N LEU A 365 30.21 35.38 -24.22
CA LEU A 365 29.03 34.87 -24.90
C LEU A 365 29.11 35.05 -26.42
N SER A 366 29.63 36.17 -26.91
CA SER A 366 29.86 36.38 -28.32
C SER A 366 30.95 35.47 -28.87
N THR A 367 31.98 35.18 -28.09
CA THR A 367 33.03 34.19 -28.45
C THR A 367 32.45 32.81 -28.55
N PHE A 368 31.60 32.42 -27.60
CA PHE A 368 30.90 31.11 -27.63
C PHE A 368 30.01 31.00 -28.89
N GLU A 369 29.24 32.06 -29.23
CA GLU A 369 28.45 32.10 -30.46
C GLU A 369 29.33 31.97 -31.72
N LYS A 370 30.48 32.60 -31.77
CA LYS A 370 31.43 32.49 -32.91
C LYS A 370 31.91 31.05 -33.10
N TYR A 371 32.15 30.30 -32.01
CA TYR A 371 32.61 28.92 -32.11
C TYR A 371 31.47 27.97 -32.46
N THR A 372 30.29 28.13 -31.85
CA THR A 372 29.20 27.14 -31.93
C THR A 372 28.09 27.49 -32.91
N GLY A 373 27.99 28.77 -33.32
CA GLY A 373 26.88 29.29 -34.11
C GLY A 373 25.58 29.49 -33.29
N LEU A 374 25.61 29.26 -31.98
CA LEU A 374 24.43 29.28 -31.09
C LEU A 374 24.40 30.60 -30.30
N ASN A 375 23.34 31.36 -30.47
CA ASN A 375 23.12 32.66 -29.78
C ASN A 375 22.21 32.46 -28.58
N LEU A 376 22.76 32.61 -27.36
CA LEU A 376 22.04 32.36 -26.12
C LEU A 376 20.92 33.38 -25.81
N GLN A 377 20.86 34.49 -26.58
CA GLN A 377 19.73 35.44 -26.51
C GLN A 377 18.51 34.92 -27.28
N LYS A 378 18.68 33.93 -28.16
CA LYS A 378 17.59 33.25 -28.84
C LYS A 378 17.10 32.06 -28.00
N PRO A 379 15.82 32.01 -27.57
CA PRO A 379 15.32 30.96 -26.70
C PRO A 379 15.58 29.54 -27.23
N ARG A 380 15.47 29.32 -28.54
CA ARG A 380 15.72 28.02 -29.16
C ARG A 380 17.18 27.58 -29.01
N ASP A 381 18.12 28.47 -29.21
CA ASP A 381 19.55 28.20 -29.14
C ASP A 381 19.95 28.00 -27.65
N ALA A 382 19.41 28.82 -26.75
CA ALA A 382 19.60 28.67 -25.32
C ALA A 382 19.12 27.29 -24.82
N ALA A 383 17.94 26.84 -25.24
CA ALA A 383 17.43 25.52 -24.90
C ALA A 383 18.33 24.38 -25.42
N ALA A 384 18.83 24.51 -26.66
CA ALA A 384 19.76 23.52 -27.25
C ALA A 384 21.08 23.45 -26.44
N VAL A 385 21.63 24.61 -26.06
CA VAL A 385 22.85 24.68 -25.25
C VAL A 385 22.62 24.15 -23.83
N LEU A 386 21.48 24.46 -23.23
CA LEU A 386 21.10 23.93 -21.91
C LEU A 386 21.14 22.41 -21.88
N LEU A 387 20.52 21.75 -22.88
CA LEU A 387 20.54 20.30 -23.00
C LEU A 387 21.94 19.75 -23.29
N ALA A 388 22.73 20.45 -24.13
CA ALA A 388 24.09 20.01 -24.45
C ALA A 388 25.04 20.07 -23.25
N LEU A 389 24.85 21.03 -22.35
CA LEU A 389 25.66 21.24 -21.16
C LEU A 389 25.15 20.53 -19.89
N TYR A 390 24.02 19.83 -19.98
CA TYR A 390 23.37 19.19 -18.82
C TYR A 390 24.36 18.42 -17.90
N PRO A 391 25.29 17.60 -18.42
CA PRO A 391 26.24 16.88 -17.56
C PRO A 391 27.15 17.79 -16.72
N LEU A 392 27.44 19.00 -17.18
CA LEU A 392 28.31 19.97 -16.47
C LEU A 392 27.51 20.82 -15.46
N THR A 393 26.28 21.22 -15.81
CA THR A 393 25.44 22.05 -14.95
C THR A 393 25.07 21.34 -13.66
N THR A 394 24.89 20.01 -13.68
CA THR A 394 24.67 19.19 -12.49
C THR A 394 25.87 19.14 -11.55
N LEU A 395 27.09 19.18 -12.06
CA LEU A 395 28.31 19.22 -11.25
C LEU A 395 28.50 20.57 -10.55
N SER A 396 28.12 21.67 -11.21
CA SER A 396 28.19 23.04 -10.68
C SER A 396 27.10 23.31 -9.63
N ARG A 397 25.85 22.83 -9.86
CA ARG A 397 24.75 22.91 -8.87
C ARG A 397 25.02 22.13 -7.59
N ARG A 398 25.84 21.09 -7.63
CA ARG A 398 26.29 20.36 -6.41
C ARG A 398 27.25 21.16 -5.53
N LYS A 399 27.88 22.23 -6.04
CA LYS A 399 28.81 23.09 -5.30
C LYS A 399 28.18 24.36 -4.73
N ALA A 400 26.95 24.72 -5.14
CA ALA A 400 26.25 25.86 -4.61
C ALA A 400 25.51 25.50 -3.31
N PRO A 401 25.64 26.27 -2.20
CA PRO A 401 24.84 26.06 -1.00
C PRO A 401 23.37 26.31 -1.35
N SER A 402 22.49 25.45 -0.81
CA SER A 402 21.04 25.57 -0.93
C SER A 402 20.56 26.96 -0.45
N ILE A 403 20.23 27.84 -1.34
CA ILE A 403 19.55 29.10 -1.00
C ILE A 403 18.07 28.73 -0.79
N SER A 404 17.75 28.37 0.45
CA SER A 404 16.41 28.35 1.00
C SER A 404 15.92 29.79 1.11
N GLY A 405 15.01 30.22 0.25
CA GLY A 405 14.42 31.54 0.40
C GLY A 405 13.59 31.98 -0.80
N TYR A 406 12.42 31.37 -1.00
CA TYR A 406 11.34 32.06 -1.70
C TYR A 406 10.42 32.71 -0.67
N PRO A 407 10.17 34.03 -0.76
CA PRO A 407 9.18 34.68 0.10
C PRO A 407 7.78 34.20 -0.29
N LYS A 408 6.97 33.89 0.74
CA LYS A 408 5.54 33.65 0.62
C LYS A 408 4.87 34.94 0.13
N ALA A 409 4.15 34.87 -0.98
CA ALA A 409 3.08 35.79 -1.34
C ALA A 409 1.75 35.00 -1.32
#